data_3be36d2d31f5e180568c3cacb0f36c73
#
_entry.id   3be36d2d31f5e180568c3cacb0f36c73
#
_cell.length_a   1.000
_cell.length_b   1.000
_cell.length_c   1.000
_cell.angle_alpha   90.00
_cell.angle_beta   90.00
_cell.angle_gamma   90.00
#
_symmetry.space_group_name_H-M   'P 1'
#
loop_
_entity.id
_entity.type
_entity.pdbx_description
1 polymer ?
#
loop_
_entity_poly.entity_id
_entity_poly.type
_entity_poly.pdbx_seq_one_letter_code
_entity_poly.pdbx_strand_id
1 'polypeptide(L)'
;MFESLSERLSATVQRLRGRGRLTEANIRESLREVRIALLEADVALPVVQALIQRVQVKALGQDVLKSLTPGQALVKVVRDELTAVMGTQNADLNLAAAPPAVVLMAGLQGAGKTTTVAKLARFLKERRKKKVMVVSADVYRPAAIEQLKTLAEQVDVLFHPSSGEQNPVDIARHALDAAKKNFADVLIVDTAGRLHVDTEMMAEIKQLHAALNPIETLFVVDSMTGQDAANTAKAFADALPLTGVVLTKTDGDARGGAALSVRYVTGRPIKFIGVSEKPEGLEPFHPDRIAQRILGMGDVLSLVEQVEQKVDQEKAKKLAEKVIKGKRFDLNDMKDQLEQMINMGGMASLIDKLPGVGSLPENLKSKVNDREVHRMIAIIGSMTKKERRHPDLLNGSRRARIARGSGMQPADVNKLLKQYQQMEKMMSKLGSGGLKGLMRQMGSAMKGMGGGGFPPGGLPGR
;
A
#
# COMPACT_ATOMS: atom_id res chain seq x y z
N MET A 1 -7.21 -5.80 1.59
CA MET A 1 -7.42 -5.86 3.07
C MET A 1 -8.67 -5.17 3.56
N PHE A 2 -9.07 -4.04 3.25
CA PHE A 2 -10.22 -3.35 3.85
C PHE A 2 -11.49 -3.37 2.99
N GLU A 3 -11.57 -4.19 1.94
CA GLU A 3 -12.64 -4.12 0.95
C GLU A 3 -14.03 -4.36 1.57
N SER A 4 -14.21 -5.48 2.27
CA SER A 4 -15.51 -5.79 2.91
C SER A 4 -15.90 -4.78 3.98
N LEU A 5 -14.95 -4.31 4.79
CA LEU A 5 -15.15 -3.25 5.78
C LEU A 5 -15.47 -1.91 5.09
N SER A 6 -14.71 -1.59 4.02
CA SER A 6 -14.88 -0.36 3.25
C SER A 6 -16.24 -0.33 2.53
N GLU A 7 -16.69 -1.41 1.91
CA GLU A 7 -17.99 -1.48 1.24
C GLU A 7 -19.16 -1.20 2.21
N ARG A 8 -19.11 -1.83 3.38
CA ARG A 8 -20.16 -1.66 4.41
C ARG A 8 -20.14 -0.27 5.03
N LEU A 9 -18.97 0.22 5.41
CA LEU A 9 -18.84 1.55 6.02
C LEU A 9 -19.08 2.66 5.00
N SER A 10 -18.67 2.51 3.74
CA SER A 10 -18.94 3.51 2.70
C SER A 10 -20.43 3.63 2.40
N ALA A 11 -21.19 2.53 2.39
CA ALA A 11 -22.65 2.55 2.24
C ALA A 11 -23.31 3.33 3.39
N THR A 12 -22.87 3.11 4.64
CA THR A 12 -23.36 3.85 5.80
C THR A 12 -22.97 5.34 5.73
N VAL A 13 -21.73 5.64 5.33
CA VAL A 13 -21.24 7.00 5.12
C VAL A 13 -22.00 7.75 4.04
N GLN A 14 -22.30 7.10 2.90
CA GLN A 14 -23.09 7.71 1.82
C GLN A 14 -24.52 8.06 2.28
N ARG A 15 -25.18 7.17 3.03
CA ARG A 15 -26.49 7.44 3.62
C ARG A 15 -26.45 8.62 4.61
N LEU A 16 -25.38 8.72 5.40
CA LEU A 16 -25.17 9.83 6.32
C LEU A 16 -24.95 11.16 5.60
N ARG A 17 -24.13 11.16 4.54
CA ARG A 17 -23.86 12.38 3.73
C ARG A 17 -25.12 12.97 3.11
N GLY A 18 -26.10 12.13 2.75
CA GLY A 18 -27.36 12.57 2.13
C GLY A 18 -28.40 13.11 3.10
N ARG A 19 -28.20 13.01 4.42
CA ARG A 19 -29.16 13.47 5.43
C ARG A 19 -28.89 14.92 5.82
N GLY A 20 -29.82 15.81 5.49
CA GLY A 20 -29.75 17.26 5.79
C GLY A 20 -29.92 17.61 7.27
N ARG A 21 -30.51 16.73 8.10
CA ARG A 21 -30.62 16.85 9.56
C ARG A 21 -30.27 15.52 10.22
N LEU A 22 -29.41 15.56 11.22
CA LEU A 22 -29.13 14.43 12.10
C LEU A 22 -29.88 14.62 13.41
N THR A 23 -30.65 13.60 13.79
CA THR A 23 -31.25 13.46 15.11
C THR A 23 -30.44 12.47 15.93
N GLU A 24 -30.54 12.53 17.25
CA GLU A 24 -29.89 11.56 18.15
C GLU A 24 -30.24 10.11 17.78
N ALA A 25 -31.51 9.84 17.42
CA ALA A 25 -31.97 8.53 16.98
C ALA A 25 -31.24 8.06 15.69
N ASN A 26 -31.10 8.94 14.70
CA ASN A 26 -30.41 8.62 13.45
C ASN A 26 -28.90 8.36 13.68
N ILE A 27 -28.27 9.10 14.60
CA ILE A 27 -26.87 8.89 14.97
C ILE A 27 -26.71 7.52 15.63
N ARG A 28 -27.58 7.16 16.58
CA ARG A 28 -27.55 5.85 17.25
C ARG A 28 -27.75 4.69 16.26
N GLU A 29 -28.69 4.83 15.32
CA GLU A 29 -28.90 3.83 14.26
C GLU A 29 -27.63 3.64 13.40
N SER A 30 -27.05 4.74 12.92
CA SER A 30 -25.83 4.70 12.12
C SER A 30 -24.62 4.11 12.86
N LEU A 31 -24.46 4.43 14.16
CA LEU A 31 -23.43 3.86 14.99
C LEU A 31 -23.63 2.35 15.24
N ARG A 32 -24.88 1.88 15.25
CA ARG A 32 -25.18 0.45 15.30
C ARG A 32 -24.70 -0.27 14.03
N GLU A 33 -24.91 0.32 12.87
CA GLU A 33 -24.41 -0.22 11.60
C GLU A 33 -22.87 -0.24 11.57
N VAL A 34 -22.21 0.86 11.97
CA VAL A 34 -20.76 0.91 12.09
C VAL A 34 -20.23 -0.16 13.05
N ARG A 35 -20.91 -0.38 14.19
CA ARG A 35 -20.56 -1.43 15.14
C ARG A 35 -20.64 -2.82 14.50
N ILE A 36 -21.72 -3.10 13.77
CA ILE A 36 -21.91 -4.39 13.09
C ILE A 36 -20.79 -4.59 12.03
N ALA A 37 -20.53 -3.58 11.20
CA ALA A 37 -19.47 -3.65 10.19
C ALA A 37 -18.08 -3.94 10.78
N LEU A 38 -17.75 -3.33 11.92
CA LEU A 38 -16.49 -3.56 12.62
C LEU A 38 -16.39 -4.99 13.20
N LEU A 39 -17.48 -5.50 13.78
CA LEU A 39 -17.53 -6.87 14.33
C LEU A 39 -17.40 -7.91 13.21
N GLU A 40 -18.08 -7.71 12.09
CA GLU A 40 -17.97 -8.59 10.91
C GLU A 40 -16.61 -8.51 10.21
N ALA A 41 -15.89 -7.41 10.43
CA ALA A 41 -14.49 -7.27 10.02
C ALA A 41 -13.48 -7.88 11.00
N ASP A 42 -13.96 -8.66 11.98
CA ASP A 42 -13.14 -9.30 13.03
C ASP A 42 -12.36 -8.31 13.92
N VAL A 43 -12.87 -7.09 14.12
CA VAL A 43 -12.33 -6.17 15.11
C VAL A 43 -12.64 -6.68 16.52
N ALA A 44 -11.66 -6.71 17.40
CA ALA A 44 -11.83 -7.17 18.76
C ALA A 44 -12.91 -6.35 19.51
N LEU A 45 -13.81 -7.03 20.23
CA LEU A 45 -14.96 -6.41 20.87
C LEU A 45 -14.63 -5.21 21.77
N PRO A 46 -13.57 -5.23 22.61
CA PRO A 46 -13.19 -4.07 23.43
C PRO A 46 -12.85 -2.83 22.58
N VAL A 47 -12.23 -3.04 21.42
CA VAL A 47 -11.87 -1.96 20.48
C VAL A 47 -13.12 -1.34 19.87
N VAL A 48 -14.05 -2.20 19.42
CA VAL A 48 -15.33 -1.75 18.87
C VAL A 48 -16.11 -0.94 19.90
N GLN A 49 -16.21 -1.43 21.14
CA GLN A 49 -16.91 -0.72 22.21
C GLN A 49 -16.28 0.65 22.50
N ALA A 50 -14.95 0.70 22.67
CA ALA A 50 -14.24 1.94 22.93
C ALA A 50 -14.36 2.96 21.77
N LEU A 51 -14.29 2.49 20.52
CA LEU A 51 -14.45 3.33 19.33
C LEU A 51 -15.88 3.91 19.26
N ILE A 52 -16.90 3.06 19.34
CA ILE A 52 -18.29 3.48 19.25
C ILE A 52 -18.64 4.47 20.36
N GLN A 53 -18.19 4.24 21.59
CA GLN A 53 -18.41 5.15 22.72
C GLN A 53 -17.79 6.53 22.44
N ARG A 54 -16.54 6.59 21.98
CA ARG A 54 -15.86 7.86 21.64
C ARG A 54 -16.56 8.60 20.51
N VAL A 55 -16.92 7.88 19.45
CA VAL A 55 -17.67 8.47 18.33
C VAL A 55 -19.02 8.99 18.81
N GLN A 56 -19.75 8.24 19.64
CA GLN A 56 -21.06 8.64 20.17
C GLN A 56 -20.98 9.94 20.98
N VAL A 57 -20.00 10.05 21.88
CA VAL A 57 -19.80 11.26 22.70
C VAL A 57 -19.55 12.48 21.79
N LYS A 58 -18.68 12.35 20.81
CA LYS A 58 -18.35 13.46 19.88
C LYS A 58 -19.48 13.76 18.90
N ALA A 59 -20.19 12.74 18.43
CA ALA A 59 -21.29 12.89 17.49
C ALA A 59 -22.53 13.56 18.08
N LEU A 60 -22.78 13.37 19.38
CA LEU A 60 -23.85 14.04 20.11
C LEU A 60 -23.47 15.44 20.58
N GLY A 61 -22.22 15.84 20.35
CA GLY A 61 -21.74 17.19 20.66
C GLY A 61 -22.44 18.27 19.80
N GLN A 62 -22.54 19.47 20.36
CA GLN A 62 -23.24 20.60 19.70
C GLN A 62 -22.61 20.96 18.35
N ASP A 63 -21.31 20.75 18.16
CA ASP A 63 -20.59 21.08 16.94
C ASP A 63 -21.07 20.24 15.73
N VAL A 64 -21.44 18.98 15.95
CA VAL A 64 -21.99 18.12 14.90
C VAL A 64 -23.45 18.42 14.65
N LEU A 65 -24.26 18.54 15.70
CA LEU A 65 -25.71 18.74 15.59
C LEU A 65 -26.06 20.12 15.02
N LYS A 66 -25.25 21.14 15.28
CA LYS A 66 -25.43 22.52 14.77
C LYS A 66 -24.70 22.80 13.46
N SER A 67 -23.95 21.84 12.92
CA SER A 67 -23.24 21.99 11.67
C SER A 67 -24.20 22.23 10.50
N LEU A 68 -23.80 23.05 9.53
CA LEU A 68 -24.51 23.23 8.25
C LEU A 68 -24.56 21.92 7.43
N THR A 69 -23.62 21.00 7.66
CA THR A 69 -23.51 19.69 7.02
C THR A 69 -23.31 18.59 8.06
N PRO A 70 -24.34 18.26 8.90
CA PRO A 70 -24.17 17.34 10.03
C PRO A 70 -23.70 15.95 9.62
N GLY A 71 -24.16 15.43 8.49
CA GLY A 71 -23.71 14.13 7.97
C GLY A 71 -22.20 14.10 7.65
N GLN A 72 -21.65 15.16 7.07
CA GLN A 72 -20.21 15.28 6.81
C GLN A 72 -19.41 15.43 8.12
N ALA A 73 -19.95 16.18 9.08
CA ALA A 73 -19.33 16.33 10.39
C ALA A 73 -19.25 14.99 11.14
N LEU A 74 -20.29 14.16 11.08
CA LEU A 74 -20.27 12.81 11.67
C LEU A 74 -19.27 11.90 10.98
N VAL A 75 -19.19 11.91 9.64
CA VAL A 75 -18.17 11.14 8.89
C VAL A 75 -16.76 11.56 9.30
N LYS A 76 -16.52 12.84 9.49
CA LYS A 76 -15.24 13.35 9.98
C LYS A 76 -14.92 12.81 11.36
N VAL A 77 -15.88 12.80 12.28
CA VAL A 77 -15.70 12.24 13.65
C VAL A 77 -15.33 10.76 13.56
N VAL A 78 -16.05 9.97 12.76
CA VAL A 78 -15.74 8.53 12.57
C VAL A 78 -14.32 8.34 12.02
N ARG A 79 -13.94 9.11 10.99
CA ARG A 79 -12.59 9.07 10.43
C ARG A 79 -11.53 9.38 11.46
N ASP A 80 -11.69 10.46 12.19
CA ASP A 80 -10.71 10.94 13.16
C ASP A 80 -10.54 9.93 14.32
N GLU A 81 -11.64 9.27 14.75
CA GLU A 81 -11.59 8.22 15.75
C GLU A 81 -10.96 6.92 15.25
N LEU A 82 -11.26 6.52 14.02
CA LEU A 82 -10.57 5.38 13.37
C LEU A 82 -9.06 5.64 13.25
N THR A 83 -8.68 6.84 12.83
CA THR A 83 -7.28 7.26 12.77
C THR A 83 -6.63 7.21 14.14
N ALA A 84 -7.29 7.72 15.18
CA ALA A 84 -6.77 7.71 16.55
C ALA A 84 -6.55 6.29 17.10
N VAL A 85 -7.43 5.34 16.78
CA VAL A 85 -7.27 3.92 17.18
C VAL A 85 -6.06 3.28 16.49
N MET A 86 -5.82 3.58 15.22
CA MET A 86 -4.69 3.05 14.44
C MET A 86 -3.36 3.77 14.72
N GLY A 87 -3.41 4.96 15.32
CA GLY A 87 -2.28 5.87 15.53
C GLY A 87 -2.53 7.19 14.80
N THR A 88 -2.09 8.32 15.37
CA THR A 88 -2.36 9.64 14.79
C THR A 88 -1.54 9.96 13.56
N GLN A 89 -0.36 9.33 13.43
CA GLN A 89 0.58 9.54 12.34
C GLN A 89 1.44 8.29 12.09
N ASN A 90 2.10 8.26 10.94
CA ASN A 90 3.09 7.21 10.65
C ASN A 90 4.21 7.23 11.70
N ALA A 91 4.60 6.04 12.16
CA ALA A 91 5.74 5.83 13.04
C ALA A 91 6.87 5.16 12.24
N ASP A 92 7.90 5.92 11.93
CA ASP A 92 9.05 5.42 11.18
C ASP A 92 9.95 4.51 12.06
N LEU A 93 10.89 3.79 11.43
CA LEU A 93 11.91 3.04 12.14
C LEU A 93 12.88 3.99 12.86
N ASN A 94 13.18 3.65 14.10
CA ASN A 94 14.26 4.30 14.82
C ASN A 94 15.57 3.56 14.51
N LEU A 95 16.43 4.18 13.72
CA LEU A 95 17.76 3.67 13.42
C LEU A 95 18.87 4.54 14.03
N ALA A 96 18.52 5.40 15.02
CA ALA A 96 19.44 6.32 15.68
C ALA A 96 20.27 5.58 16.75
N ALA A 97 21.15 4.68 16.30
CA ALA A 97 22.11 3.96 17.13
C ALA A 97 23.48 3.94 16.45
N ALA A 98 24.52 3.62 17.21
CA ALA A 98 25.83 3.31 16.62
C ALA A 98 25.69 2.09 15.69
N PRO A 99 26.20 2.17 14.44
CA PRO A 99 26.07 1.06 13.49
C PRO A 99 26.77 -0.22 13.97
N PRO A 100 26.17 -1.38 13.69
CA PRO A 100 24.88 -1.56 13.03
C PRO A 100 23.70 -1.35 13.99
N ALA A 101 22.66 -0.65 13.53
CA ALA A 101 21.36 -0.63 14.21
C ALA A 101 20.72 -2.03 14.10
N VAL A 102 20.40 -2.65 15.23
CA VAL A 102 19.86 -4.02 15.24
C VAL A 102 18.34 -3.97 15.24
N VAL A 103 17.74 -4.69 14.30
CA VAL A 103 16.29 -4.90 14.18
C VAL A 103 15.97 -6.37 14.38
N LEU A 104 15.21 -6.71 15.42
CA LEU A 104 14.79 -8.06 15.74
C LEU A 104 13.35 -8.29 15.23
N MET A 105 13.14 -9.36 14.46
CA MET A 105 11.83 -9.73 13.91
C MET A 105 11.22 -10.85 14.73
N ALA A 106 10.09 -10.63 15.37
CA ALA A 106 9.38 -11.60 16.20
C ALA A 106 7.97 -11.90 15.65
N GLY A 107 7.44 -13.10 15.89
CA GLY A 107 6.09 -13.48 15.46
C GLY A 107 5.93 -14.97 15.25
N LEU A 108 4.68 -15.44 15.02
CA LEU A 108 4.38 -16.85 14.82
C LEU A 108 4.88 -17.41 13.48
N GLN A 109 4.87 -18.71 13.35
CA GLN A 109 5.13 -19.40 12.08
C GLN A 109 4.07 -19.00 11.04
N GLY A 110 4.50 -18.80 9.80
CA GLY A 110 3.60 -18.38 8.73
C GLY A 110 3.17 -16.92 8.75
N ALA A 111 3.53 -16.14 9.78
CA ALA A 111 3.25 -14.69 9.83
C ALA A 111 4.00 -13.86 8.79
N GLY A 112 4.94 -14.44 8.04
CA GLY A 112 5.68 -13.76 6.99
C GLY A 112 6.94 -13.04 7.45
N LYS A 113 7.56 -13.45 8.58
CA LYS A 113 8.80 -12.83 9.11
C LYS A 113 9.93 -12.81 8.09
N THR A 114 10.35 -13.97 7.60
CA THR A 114 11.48 -14.12 6.65
C THR A 114 11.29 -13.28 5.38
N THR A 115 10.08 -13.28 4.82
CA THR A 115 9.75 -12.43 3.67
C THR A 115 9.80 -10.95 4.03
N THR A 116 9.34 -10.59 5.25
CA THR A 116 9.36 -9.20 5.73
C THR A 116 10.79 -8.72 5.96
N VAL A 117 11.70 -9.58 6.45
CA VAL A 117 13.13 -9.25 6.57
C VAL A 117 13.70 -8.81 5.23
N ALA A 118 13.48 -9.58 4.16
CA ALA A 118 13.97 -9.24 2.83
C ALA A 118 13.34 -7.95 2.27
N LYS A 119 12.04 -7.78 2.45
CA LYS A 119 11.32 -6.55 2.04
C LYS A 119 11.82 -5.31 2.78
N LEU A 120 12.03 -5.44 4.09
CA LEU A 120 12.55 -4.36 4.92
C LEU A 120 13.99 -4.04 4.56
N ALA A 121 14.83 -5.05 4.32
CA ALA A 121 16.21 -4.87 3.87
C ALA A 121 16.27 -4.11 2.54
N ARG A 122 15.43 -4.50 1.58
CA ARG A 122 15.29 -3.77 0.31
C ARG A 122 14.83 -2.33 0.51
N PHE A 123 13.78 -2.12 1.33
CA PHE A 123 13.28 -0.77 1.64
C PHE A 123 14.37 0.12 2.21
N LEU A 124 15.15 -0.38 3.15
CA LEU A 124 16.25 0.36 3.78
C LEU A 124 17.37 0.65 2.79
N LYS A 125 17.74 -0.31 1.95
CA LYS A 125 18.76 -0.13 0.91
C LYS A 125 18.32 0.89 -0.15
N GLU A 126 17.14 0.73 -0.73
CA GLU A 126 16.71 1.54 -1.87
C GLU A 126 16.26 2.94 -1.45
N ARG A 127 15.48 3.04 -0.37
CA ARG A 127 14.89 4.32 0.07
C ARG A 127 15.71 5.08 1.09
N ARG A 128 16.41 4.36 1.97
CA ARG A 128 17.22 4.97 3.04
C ARG A 128 18.71 4.94 2.76
N LYS A 129 19.13 4.32 1.64
CA LYS A 129 20.52 4.18 1.22
C LYS A 129 21.41 3.55 2.30
N LYS A 130 20.85 2.59 3.06
CA LYS A 130 21.53 1.87 4.12
C LYS A 130 22.17 0.60 3.61
N LYS A 131 23.35 0.27 4.11
CA LYS A 131 24.00 -1.02 3.92
C LYS A 131 23.42 -1.99 4.94
N VAL A 132 22.72 -3.02 4.48
CA VAL A 132 21.96 -3.93 5.33
C VAL A 132 22.58 -5.32 5.30
N MET A 133 22.68 -5.95 6.48
CA MET A 133 22.97 -7.37 6.64
C MET A 133 21.76 -8.07 7.24
N VAL A 134 21.46 -9.26 6.77
CA VAL A 134 20.38 -10.11 7.30
C VAL A 134 20.95 -11.44 7.78
N VAL A 135 20.32 -12.02 8.79
CA VAL A 135 20.66 -13.34 9.33
C VAL A 135 19.40 -14.06 9.77
N SER A 136 19.35 -15.39 9.59
CA SER A 136 18.32 -16.23 10.15
C SER A 136 18.82 -16.95 11.40
N ALA A 137 18.15 -16.75 12.51
CA ALA A 137 18.30 -17.51 13.76
C ALA A 137 17.23 -18.64 13.89
N ASP A 138 16.46 -18.93 12.81
CA ASP A 138 15.49 -20.02 12.76
C ASP A 138 16.20 -21.36 12.48
N VAL A 139 16.82 -21.92 13.50
CA VAL A 139 17.57 -23.19 13.41
C VAL A 139 16.65 -24.39 13.25
N TYR A 140 15.37 -24.28 13.57
CA TYR A 140 14.41 -25.38 13.50
C TYR A 140 13.91 -25.67 12.09
N ARG A 141 14.15 -24.73 11.16
CA ARG A 141 13.72 -24.84 9.76
C ARG A 141 14.87 -24.49 8.81
N PRO A 142 15.70 -25.46 8.44
CA PRO A 142 16.80 -25.23 7.51
C PRO A 142 16.37 -24.58 6.19
N ALA A 143 15.17 -24.94 5.71
CA ALA A 143 14.60 -24.30 4.53
C ALA A 143 14.34 -22.79 4.70
N ALA A 144 14.10 -22.28 5.90
CA ALA A 144 13.93 -20.86 6.15
C ALA A 144 15.27 -20.09 6.03
N ILE A 145 16.37 -20.71 6.42
CA ILE A 145 17.73 -20.16 6.24
C ILE A 145 18.05 -20.01 4.76
N GLU A 146 17.84 -21.07 3.95
CA GLU A 146 18.07 -21.01 2.50
C GLU A 146 17.10 -20.07 1.81
N GLN A 147 15.86 -19.97 2.27
CA GLN A 147 14.89 -19.00 1.78
C GLN A 147 15.38 -17.57 2.01
N LEU A 148 15.84 -17.25 3.22
CA LEU A 148 16.36 -15.90 3.51
C LEU A 148 17.60 -15.57 2.69
N LYS A 149 18.50 -16.55 2.50
CA LYS A 149 19.68 -16.39 1.65
C LYS A 149 19.30 -16.05 0.21
N THR A 150 18.40 -16.83 -0.39
CA THR A 150 17.90 -16.58 -1.75
C THR A 150 17.25 -15.20 -1.88
N LEU A 151 16.44 -14.81 -0.89
CA LEU A 151 15.80 -13.50 -0.86
C LEU A 151 16.82 -12.36 -0.70
N ALA A 152 17.86 -12.55 0.13
CA ALA A 152 18.94 -11.58 0.31
C ALA A 152 19.73 -11.35 -0.99
N GLU A 153 20.01 -12.43 -1.73
CA GLU A 153 20.62 -12.37 -3.05
C GLU A 153 19.75 -11.61 -4.06
N GLN A 154 18.43 -11.89 -4.07
CA GLN A 154 17.48 -11.22 -4.96
C GLN A 154 17.39 -9.71 -4.73
N VAL A 155 17.49 -9.26 -3.48
CA VAL A 155 17.45 -7.83 -3.13
C VAL A 155 18.85 -7.21 -3.00
N ASP A 156 19.89 -8.03 -3.25
CA ASP A 156 21.31 -7.63 -3.21
C ASP A 156 21.69 -6.95 -1.90
N VAL A 157 21.51 -7.68 -0.79
CA VAL A 157 21.96 -7.30 0.57
C VAL A 157 22.88 -8.38 1.16
N LEU A 158 23.62 -8.02 2.21
CA LEU A 158 24.53 -8.95 2.85
C LEU A 158 23.74 -10.03 3.63
N PHE A 159 24.13 -11.28 3.45
CA PHE A 159 23.61 -12.42 4.21
C PHE A 159 24.71 -13.00 5.10
N HIS A 160 24.42 -13.19 6.40
CA HIS A 160 25.30 -13.91 7.31
C HIS A 160 24.91 -15.40 7.33
N PRO A 161 25.83 -16.33 7.00
CA PRO A 161 25.56 -17.75 6.99
C PRO A 161 25.22 -18.28 8.40
N SER A 162 24.21 -19.13 8.49
CA SER A 162 23.84 -19.87 9.71
C SER A 162 23.46 -21.31 9.36
N SER A 163 23.44 -22.19 10.36
CA SER A 163 23.03 -23.59 10.19
C SER A 163 22.12 -24.04 11.33
N GLY A 164 21.33 -25.11 11.09
CA GLY A 164 20.43 -25.68 12.09
C GLY A 164 21.10 -26.32 13.31
N GLU A 165 22.42 -26.53 13.27
CA GLU A 165 23.20 -27.10 14.37
C GLU A 165 23.71 -26.07 15.38
N GLN A 166 23.60 -24.79 15.04
CA GLN A 166 24.10 -23.69 15.86
C GLN A 166 23.09 -23.23 16.88
N ASN A 167 23.58 -22.61 17.97
CA ASN A 167 22.71 -21.93 18.92
C ASN A 167 22.22 -20.60 18.33
N PRO A 168 20.89 -20.28 18.40
CA PRO A 168 20.36 -19.04 17.86
C PRO A 168 21.02 -17.77 18.40
N VAL A 169 21.38 -17.73 19.68
CA VAL A 169 22.04 -16.58 20.31
C VAL A 169 23.47 -16.40 19.78
N ASP A 170 24.19 -17.49 19.55
CA ASP A 170 25.55 -17.42 19.01
C ASP A 170 25.52 -17.01 17.53
N ILE A 171 24.58 -17.50 16.74
CA ILE A 171 24.34 -16.99 15.36
C ILE A 171 24.16 -15.48 15.38
N ALA A 172 23.31 -14.97 16.25
CA ALA A 172 22.97 -13.57 16.33
C ALA A 172 24.18 -12.69 16.76
N ARG A 173 24.99 -13.15 17.70
CA ARG A 173 26.24 -12.51 18.11
C ARG A 173 27.28 -12.49 17.00
N HIS A 174 27.50 -13.62 16.34
CA HIS A 174 28.44 -13.72 15.22
C HIS A 174 28.00 -12.84 14.04
N ALA A 175 26.69 -12.77 13.77
CA ALA A 175 26.15 -11.88 12.76
C ALA A 175 26.36 -10.39 13.12
N LEU A 176 26.20 -10.01 14.39
CA LEU A 176 26.48 -8.66 14.87
C LEU A 176 27.93 -8.27 14.67
N ASP A 177 28.88 -9.16 15.00
CA ASP A 177 30.29 -8.93 14.79
C ASP A 177 30.67 -8.90 13.30
N ALA A 178 30.06 -9.76 12.49
CA ALA A 178 30.19 -9.73 11.03
C ALA A 178 29.66 -8.43 10.44
N ALA A 179 28.51 -7.94 10.92
CA ALA A 179 27.92 -6.68 10.47
C ALA A 179 28.83 -5.49 10.76
N LYS A 180 29.45 -5.44 11.96
CA LYS A 180 30.46 -4.43 12.32
C LYS A 180 31.68 -4.49 11.38
N LYS A 181 32.25 -5.69 11.15
CA LYS A 181 33.39 -5.89 10.26
C LYS A 181 33.11 -5.50 8.82
N ASN A 182 31.88 -5.69 8.37
CA ASN A 182 31.44 -5.34 7.01
C ASN A 182 30.92 -3.90 6.90
N PHE A 183 31.00 -3.09 7.96
CA PHE A 183 30.46 -1.72 7.99
C PHE A 183 28.99 -1.67 7.53
N ALA A 184 28.16 -2.60 8.03
CA ALA A 184 26.73 -2.55 7.81
C ALA A 184 26.10 -1.47 8.69
N ASP A 185 25.17 -0.69 8.13
CA ASP A 185 24.39 0.29 8.89
C ASP A 185 23.31 -0.37 9.75
N VAL A 186 22.74 -1.48 9.25
CA VAL A 186 21.63 -2.18 9.88
C VAL A 186 21.85 -3.69 9.82
N LEU A 187 21.59 -4.37 10.94
CA LEU A 187 21.46 -5.82 11.01
C LEU A 187 20.01 -6.19 11.29
N ILE A 188 19.40 -7.00 10.43
CA ILE A 188 18.05 -7.53 10.65
C ILE A 188 18.15 -9.02 10.99
N VAL A 189 17.58 -9.40 12.12
CA VAL A 189 17.61 -10.77 12.63
C VAL A 189 16.22 -11.40 12.50
N ASP A 190 16.12 -12.44 11.65
CA ASP A 190 14.94 -13.29 11.54
C ASP A 190 14.94 -14.34 12.67
N THR A 191 13.84 -14.48 13.41
CA THR A 191 13.73 -15.45 14.48
C THR A 191 12.85 -16.65 14.12
N ALA A 192 13.03 -17.74 14.81
CA ALA A 192 12.12 -18.86 14.72
C ALA A 192 10.67 -18.43 15.01
N GLY A 193 9.73 -19.15 14.43
CA GLY A 193 8.31 -19.04 14.75
C GLY A 193 7.73 -20.41 14.99
N ARG A 194 6.89 -20.54 16.02
CA ARG A 194 6.09 -21.73 16.25
C ARG A 194 4.63 -21.48 15.89
N LEU A 195 3.83 -22.53 15.81
CA LEU A 195 2.41 -22.43 15.40
C LEU A 195 1.57 -21.63 16.41
N HIS A 196 1.97 -21.67 17.68
CA HIS A 196 1.31 -20.94 18.77
C HIS A 196 2.35 -20.41 19.75
N VAL A 197 1.93 -19.49 20.60
CA VAL A 197 2.79 -18.94 21.65
C VAL A 197 3.03 -20.02 22.72
N ASP A 198 4.28 -20.38 22.92
CA ASP A 198 4.71 -21.29 23.98
C ASP A 198 5.86 -20.69 24.80
N THR A 199 6.13 -21.30 25.95
CA THR A 199 7.11 -20.81 26.92
C THR A 199 8.54 -20.88 26.38
N GLU A 200 8.87 -21.93 25.62
CA GLU A 200 10.24 -22.13 25.09
C GLU A 200 10.56 -21.08 24.00
N MET A 201 9.63 -20.86 23.06
CA MET A 201 9.79 -19.82 22.04
C MET A 201 9.97 -18.44 22.67
N MET A 202 9.15 -18.14 23.66
CA MET A 202 9.22 -16.84 24.33
C MET A 202 10.52 -16.68 25.13
N ALA A 203 11.05 -17.76 25.72
CA ALA A 203 12.35 -17.74 26.40
C ALA A 203 13.50 -17.52 25.39
N GLU A 204 13.47 -18.21 24.25
CA GLU A 204 14.49 -18.05 23.18
C GLU A 204 14.52 -16.62 22.64
N ILE A 205 13.36 -16.06 22.30
CA ILE A 205 13.30 -14.68 21.78
C ILE A 205 13.76 -13.67 22.83
N LYS A 206 13.44 -13.88 24.12
CA LYS A 206 13.95 -13.04 25.21
C LYS A 206 15.49 -13.12 25.33
N GLN A 207 16.08 -14.31 25.17
CA GLN A 207 17.52 -14.48 25.18
C GLN A 207 18.18 -13.78 23.98
N LEU A 208 17.61 -13.90 22.78
CA LEU A 208 18.06 -13.17 21.60
C LEU A 208 17.97 -11.65 21.80
N HIS A 209 16.85 -11.18 22.34
CA HIS A 209 16.65 -9.76 22.64
C HIS A 209 17.71 -9.25 23.64
N ALA A 210 17.95 -9.97 24.73
CA ALA A 210 18.94 -9.61 25.73
C ALA A 210 20.37 -9.62 25.19
N ALA A 211 20.71 -10.56 24.32
CA ALA A 211 22.03 -10.69 23.73
C ALA A 211 22.34 -9.60 22.68
N LEU A 212 21.33 -9.15 21.94
CA LEU A 212 21.48 -8.19 20.85
C LEU A 212 21.19 -6.74 21.26
N ASN A 213 20.39 -6.54 22.29
CA ASN A 213 19.87 -5.23 22.71
C ASN A 213 19.36 -4.41 21.48
N PRO A 214 18.38 -4.93 20.73
CA PRO A 214 17.97 -4.32 19.48
C PRO A 214 17.33 -2.95 19.70
N ILE A 215 17.61 -1.99 18.82
CA ILE A 215 16.94 -0.69 18.84
C ILE A 215 15.48 -0.78 18.38
N GLU A 216 15.19 -1.77 17.53
CA GLU A 216 13.84 -2.09 17.07
C GLU A 216 13.52 -3.57 17.28
N THR A 217 12.39 -3.84 17.91
CA THR A 217 11.79 -5.17 18.03
C THR A 217 10.43 -5.13 17.36
N LEU A 218 10.35 -5.68 16.16
CA LEU A 218 9.15 -5.64 15.33
C LEU A 218 8.36 -6.92 15.44
N PHE A 219 7.10 -6.81 15.82
CA PHE A 219 6.17 -7.91 15.82
C PHE A 219 5.51 -8.04 14.44
N VAL A 220 5.75 -9.18 13.79
CA VAL A 220 5.18 -9.50 12.47
C VAL A 220 3.96 -10.38 12.66
N VAL A 221 2.83 -9.95 12.12
CA VAL A 221 1.55 -10.64 12.25
C VAL A 221 0.80 -10.69 10.94
N ASP A 222 0.16 -11.83 10.69
CA ASP A 222 -0.70 -12.05 9.55
C ASP A 222 -2.04 -11.33 9.76
N SER A 223 -2.40 -10.42 8.86
CA SER A 223 -3.65 -9.67 8.93
C SER A 223 -4.91 -10.52 8.71
N MET A 224 -4.75 -11.75 8.21
CA MET A 224 -5.86 -12.67 7.95
C MET A 224 -6.30 -13.45 9.21
N THR A 225 -5.52 -13.43 10.29
CA THR A 225 -5.80 -14.21 11.51
C THR A 225 -6.86 -13.57 12.42
N GLY A 226 -7.41 -12.42 12.04
CA GLY A 226 -8.55 -11.81 12.75
C GLY A 226 -8.27 -11.52 14.22
N GLN A 227 -9.12 -12.02 15.12
CA GLN A 227 -8.98 -11.82 16.57
C GLN A 227 -7.75 -12.52 17.18
N ASP A 228 -7.29 -13.63 16.59
CA ASP A 228 -6.09 -14.32 17.06
C ASP A 228 -4.83 -13.46 16.90
N ALA A 229 -4.81 -12.57 15.91
CA ALA A 229 -3.77 -11.55 15.78
C ALA A 229 -3.65 -10.69 17.04
N ALA A 230 -4.76 -10.26 17.62
CA ALA A 230 -4.78 -9.42 18.82
C ALA A 230 -4.31 -10.19 20.06
N ASN A 231 -4.76 -11.44 20.23
CA ASN A 231 -4.35 -12.29 21.35
C ASN A 231 -2.85 -12.59 21.31
N THR A 232 -2.35 -12.97 20.13
CA THR A 232 -0.93 -13.21 19.90
C THR A 232 -0.10 -11.93 20.15
N ALA A 233 -0.54 -10.81 19.62
CA ALA A 233 0.12 -9.54 19.77
C ALA A 233 0.25 -9.12 21.25
N LYS A 234 -0.79 -9.39 22.05
CA LYS A 234 -0.76 -9.16 23.48
C LYS A 234 0.29 -10.01 24.17
N ALA A 235 0.33 -11.31 23.89
CA ALA A 235 1.31 -12.21 24.50
C ALA A 235 2.76 -11.79 24.19
N PHE A 236 3.03 -11.35 22.94
CA PHE A 236 4.34 -10.84 22.57
C PHE A 236 4.66 -9.50 23.23
N ALA A 237 3.67 -8.60 23.33
CA ALA A 237 3.84 -7.28 23.98
C ALA A 237 4.09 -7.39 25.49
N ASP A 238 3.47 -8.38 26.15
CA ASP A 238 3.67 -8.67 27.57
C ASP A 238 5.07 -9.30 27.83
N ALA A 239 5.64 -9.98 26.85
CA ALA A 239 6.90 -10.70 26.98
C ALA A 239 8.13 -9.94 26.49
N LEU A 240 7.96 -9.02 25.53
CA LEU A 240 9.04 -8.29 24.85
C LEU A 240 8.75 -6.80 24.77
N PRO A 241 9.77 -5.94 24.86
CA PRO A 241 9.62 -4.50 24.64
C PRO A 241 9.46 -4.20 23.14
N LEU A 242 8.30 -4.53 22.58
CA LEU A 242 8.00 -4.26 21.18
C LEU A 242 8.09 -2.76 20.87
N THR A 243 8.69 -2.41 19.75
CA THR A 243 8.79 -1.02 19.28
C THR A 243 7.81 -0.71 18.14
N GLY A 244 7.31 -1.75 17.48
CA GLY A 244 6.38 -1.60 16.38
C GLY A 244 5.83 -2.93 15.88
N VAL A 245 4.85 -2.82 15.00
CA VAL A 245 4.15 -3.94 14.38
C VAL A 245 4.28 -3.85 12.87
N VAL A 246 4.40 -5.01 12.20
CA VAL A 246 4.28 -5.16 10.76
C VAL A 246 3.11 -6.06 10.45
N LEU A 247 2.12 -5.56 9.71
CA LEU A 247 1.01 -6.36 9.21
C LEU A 247 1.36 -6.95 7.86
N THR A 248 1.23 -8.26 7.70
CA THR A 248 1.49 -8.97 6.45
C THR A 248 0.23 -9.45 5.78
N LYS A 249 0.35 -9.91 4.53
CA LYS A 249 -0.74 -10.50 3.72
C LYS A 249 -1.97 -9.58 3.59
N THR A 250 -1.72 -8.28 3.54
CA THR A 250 -2.81 -7.30 3.42
C THR A 250 -3.42 -7.23 2.02
N ASP A 251 -2.83 -7.93 1.05
CA ASP A 251 -3.31 -8.18 -0.30
C ASP A 251 -4.31 -9.35 -0.39
N GLY A 252 -4.42 -10.17 0.65
CA GLY A 252 -5.41 -11.23 0.74
C GLY A 252 -6.80 -10.75 1.20
N ASP A 253 -7.72 -11.69 1.38
CA ASP A 253 -9.10 -11.47 1.84
C ASP A 253 -9.21 -11.09 3.33
N ALA A 254 -8.22 -10.35 3.84
CA ALA A 254 -8.23 -9.89 5.21
C ALA A 254 -9.38 -8.89 5.43
N ARG A 255 -10.20 -9.14 6.45
CA ARG A 255 -11.35 -8.29 6.81
C ARG A 255 -10.96 -6.93 7.38
N GLY A 256 -9.67 -6.73 7.69
CA GLY A 256 -9.09 -5.45 8.11
C GLY A 256 -9.13 -5.17 9.62
N GLY A 257 -9.83 -5.99 10.40
CA GLY A 257 -9.96 -5.79 11.85
C GLY A 257 -8.67 -5.95 12.63
N ALA A 258 -7.72 -6.73 12.11
CA ALA A 258 -6.42 -6.95 12.75
C ALA A 258 -5.67 -5.63 12.97
N ALA A 259 -5.70 -4.68 12.02
CA ALA A 259 -5.00 -3.40 12.13
C ALA A 259 -5.49 -2.58 13.33
N LEU A 260 -6.81 -2.51 13.53
CA LEU A 260 -7.43 -1.80 14.64
C LEU A 260 -7.14 -2.50 15.98
N SER A 261 -7.24 -3.83 15.99
CA SER A 261 -7.14 -4.65 17.20
C SER A 261 -5.71 -4.72 17.74
N VAL A 262 -4.73 -5.02 16.86
CA VAL A 262 -3.32 -5.20 17.25
C VAL A 262 -2.74 -3.89 17.84
N ARG A 263 -3.00 -2.76 17.17
CA ARG A 263 -2.54 -1.45 17.67
C ARG A 263 -3.13 -1.12 19.05
N TYR A 264 -4.44 -1.35 19.23
CA TYR A 264 -5.13 -1.07 20.48
C TYR A 264 -4.60 -1.93 21.62
N VAL A 265 -4.42 -3.23 21.37
CA VAL A 265 -4.01 -4.20 22.40
C VAL A 265 -2.54 -4.05 22.78
N THR A 266 -1.65 -3.80 21.83
CA THR A 266 -0.21 -3.68 22.10
C THR A 266 0.20 -2.29 22.56
N GLY A 267 -0.60 -1.27 22.26
CA GLY A 267 -0.19 0.12 22.43
C GLY A 267 0.96 0.55 21.51
N ARG A 268 1.46 -0.35 20.62
CA ARG A 268 2.61 -0.10 19.74
C ARG A 268 2.16 0.32 18.35
N PRO A 269 2.90 1.23 17.68
CA PRO A 269 2.53 1.68 16.34
C PRO A 269 2.67 0.57 15.32
N ILE A 270 1.75 0.54 14.35
CA ILE A 270 1.97 -0.21 13.12
C ILE A 270 2.92 0.63 12.27
N LYS A 271 4.08 0.06 11.91
CA LYS A 271 5.10 0.76 11.13
C LYS A 271 4.99 0.47 9.64
N PHE A 272 4.70 -0.78 9.29
CA PHE A 272 4.63 -1.24 7.91
C PHE A 272 3.45 -2.16 7.65
N ILE A 273 3.06 -2.22 6.36
CA ILE A 273 2.11 -3.20 5.81
C ILE A 273 2.74 -3.92 4.61
N GLY A 274 2.54 -5.23 4.55
CA GLY A 274 2.89 -6.06 3.40
C GLY A 274 1.72 -6.16 2.43
N VAL A 275 1.82 -5.50 1.29
CA VAL A 275 0.73 -5.32 0.30
C VAL A 275 0.82 -6.23 -0.92
N SER A 276 1.83 -7.09 -1.00
CA SER A 276 1.97 -8.13 -2.01
C SER A 276 3.04 -9.14 -1.59
N GLU A 277 3.11 -10.30 -2.24
CA GLU A 277 4.17 -11.30 -2.01
C GLU A 277 5.55 -10.84 -2.50
N LYS A 278 5.60 -9.95 -3.49
CA LYS A 278 6.84 -9.48 -4.12
C LYS A 278 7.72 -8.68 -3.15
N PRO A 279 9.06 -8.67 -3.37
CA PRO A 279 9.99 -7.90 -2.53
C PRO A 279 9.69 -6.40 -2.42
N GLU A 280 9.00 -5.82 -3.42
CA GLU A 280 8.55 -4.42 -3.43
C GLU A 280 7.35 -4.15 -2.51
N GLY A 281 6.66 -5.21 -2.08
CA GLY A 281 5.37 -5.13 -1.40
C GLY A 281 5.47 -4.81 0.09
N LEU A 282 6.27 -3.81 0.49
CA LEU A 282 6.29 -3.26 1.85
C LEU A 282 6.07 -1.76 1.79
N GLU A 283 5.03 -1.29 2.45
CA GLU A 283 4.68 0.14 2.51
C GLU A 283 4.67 0.63 3.97
N PRO A 284 5.09 1.89 4.25
CA PRO A 284 4.86 2.52 5.55
C PRO A 284 3.36 2.60 5.86
N PHE A 285 3.00 2.39 7.12
CA PHE A 285 1.61 2.47 7.55
C PHE A 285 1.21 3.92 7.85
N HIS A 286 0.22 4.43 7.12
CA HIS A 286 -0.35 5.76 7.32
C HIS A 286 -1.78 5.66 7.85
N PRO A 287 -2.02 5.84 9.14
CA PRO A 287 -3.32 5.65 9.78
C PRO A 287 -4.45 6.46 9.15
N ASP A 288 -4.19 7.72 8.81
CA ASP A 288 -5.12 8.65 8.18
C ASP A 288 -5.56 8.18 6.79
N ARG A 289 -4.64 7.66 5.98
CA ARG A 289 -4.92 7.11 4.64
C ARG A 289 -5.73 5.82 4.73
N ILE A 290 -5.39 4.96 5.69
CA ILE A 290 -6.13 3.72 5.92
C ILE A 290 -7.56 4.04 6.39
N ALA A 291 -7.75 4.99 7.31
CA ALA A 291 -9.07 5.43 7.74
C ALA A 291 -9.90 5.99 6.58
N GLN A 292 -9.29 6.79 5.68
CA GLN A 292 -9.94 7.30 4.48
C GLN A 292 -10.35 6.16 3.53
N ARG A 293 -9.48 5.16 3.32
CA ARG A 293 -9.76 3.98 2.50
C ARG A 293 -10.91 3.17 3.08
N ILE A 294 -10.91 2.91 4.38
CA ILE A 294 -11.99 2.20 5.09
C ILE A 294 -13.34 2.90 4.90
N LEU A 295 -13.36 4.22 4.85
CA LEU A 295 -14.59 5.02 4.66
C LEU A 295 -14.95 5.27 3.18
N GLY A 296 -14.27 4.62 2.23
CA GLY A 296 -14.51 4.78 0.79
C GLY A 296 -14.18 6.18 0.25
N MET A 297 -13.32 6.94 0.95
CA MET A 297 -12.92 8.29 0.56
C MET A 297 -11.76 8.32 -0.44
N GLY A 298 -11.17 7.16 -0.75
CA GLY A 298 -9.99 7.04 -1.60
C GLY A 298 -8.69 7.43 -0.90
N ASP A 299 -7.56 7.19 -1.58
CA ASP A 299 -6.23 7.51 -1.09
C ASP A 299 -5.41 8.19 -2.20
N VAL A 300 -5.76 9.43 -2.48
CA VAL A 300 -5.11 10.23 -3.54
C VAL A 300 -3.64 10.51 -3.24
N LEU A 301 -3.28 10.68 -1.97
CA LEU A 301 -1.90 10.97 -1.57
C LEU A 301 -0.96 9.79 -1.84
N SER A 302 -1.37 8.56 -1.48
CA SER A 302 -0.59 7.36 -1.82
C SER A 302 -0.45 7.18 -3.32
N LEU A 303 -1.46 7.54 -4.11
CA LEU A 303 -1.39 7.51 -5.57
C LEU A 303 -0.33 8.49 -6.09
N VAL A 304 -0.36 9.74 -5.60
CA VAL A 304 0.62 10.77 -5.99
C VAL A 304 2.04 10.34 -5.62
N GLU A 305 2.26 9.85 -4.39
CA GLU A 305 3.57 9.39 -3.95
C GLU A 305 4.09 8.19 -4.76
N GLN A 306 3.22 7.23 -5.11
CA GLN A 306 3.61 6.11 -5.96
C GLN A 306 3.97 6.56 -7.37
N VAL A 307 3.22 7.52 -7.92
CA VAL A 307 3.53 8.13 -9.21
C VAL A 307 4.89 8.83 -9.16
N GLU A 308 5.15 9.65 -8.13
CA GLU A 308 6.43 10.34 -7.96
C GLU A 308 7.62 9.39 -7.80
N GLN A 309 7.43 8.25 -7.11
CA GLN A 309 8.50 7.28 -6.83
C GLN A 309 8.78 6.33 -7.99
N LYS A 310 7.75 5.93 -8.74
CA LYS A 310 7.85 4.90 -9.78
C LYS A 310 7.90 5.46 -11.20
N VAL A 311 7.56 6.74 -11.38
CA VAL A 311 7.70 7.40 -12.67
C VAL A 311 9.18 7.68 -12.90
N ASP A 312 9.72 7.08 -13.95
CA ASP A 312 11.03 7.42 -14.48
C ASP A 312 11.00 8.88 -14.96
N GLN A 313 11.43 9.78 -14.10
CA GLN A 313 11.39 11.23 -14.34
C GLN A 313 12.11 11.61 -15.64
N GLU A 314 13.16 10.88 -16.02
CA GLU A 314 13.86 11.12 -17.29
C GLU A 314 13.00 10.75 -18.50
N LYS A 315 12.28 9.62 -18.45
CA LYS A 315 11.38 9.20 -19.54
C LYS A 315 10.17 10.12 -19.63
N ALA A 316 9.60 10.50 -18.48
CA ALA A 316 8.49 11.47 -18.44
C ALA A 316 8.91 12.84 -18.99
N LYS A 317 10.11 13.32 -18.62
CA LYS A 317 10.66 14.59 -19.13
C LYS A 317 10.94 14.52 -20.64
N LYS A 318 11.53 13.42 -21.14
CA LYS A 318 11.76 13.19 -22.56
C LYS A 318 10.45 13.18 -23.37
N LEU A 319 9.40 12.55 -22.83
CA LEU A 319 8.09 12.52 -23.46
C LEU A 319 7.45 13.93 -23.48
N ALA A 320 7.49 14.65 -22.37
CA ALA A 320 7.00 16.02 -22.27
C ALA A 320 7.72 16.94 -23.27
N GLU A 321 9.06 16.84 -23.36
CA GLU A 321 9.86 17.58 -24.34
C GLU A 321 9.51 17.23 -25.79
N LYS A 322 9.25 15.94 -26.08
CA LYS A 322 8.78 15.48 -27.39
C LYS A 322 7.46 16.16 -27.78
N VAL A 323 6.50 16.18 -26.83
CA VAL A 323 5.17 16.79 -27.05
C VAL A 323 5.29 18.30 -27.24
N ILE A 324 6.10 19.00 -26.40
CA ILE A 324 6.32 20.45 -26.50
C ILE A 324 7.02 20.81 -27.82
N LYS A 325 7.99 19.99 -28.26
CA LYS A 325 8.72 20.19 -29.54
C LYS A 325 7.91 19.75 -30.77
N GLY A 326 6.64 19.38 -30.62
CA GLY A 326 5.76 18.94 -31.72
C GLY A 326 6.21 17.64 -32.41
N LYS A 327 7.05 16.84 -31.77
CA LYS A 327 7.47 15.54 -32.33
C LYS A 327 6.35 14.52 -32.20
N ARG A 328 6.19 13.69 -33.24
CA ARG A 328 5.15 12.66 -33.31
C ARG A 328 5.31 11.63 -32.18
N PHE A 329 4.22 11.31 -31.48
CA PHE A 329 4.12 10.19 -30.56
C PHE A 329 4.24 8.88 -31.34
N ASP A 330 5.14 7.96 -30.92
CA ASP A 330 5.37 6.70 -31.64
C ASP A 330 5.07 5.47 -30.76
N LEU A 331 5.14 4.26 -31.33
CA LEU A 331 4.88 3.01 -30.62
C LEU A 331 5.95 2.68 -29.55
N ASN A 332 7.16 3.29 -29.59
CA ASN A 332 8.11 3.16 -28.48
C ASN A 332 7.63 3.95 -27.29
N ASP A 333 7.11 5.18 -27.50
CA ASP A 333 6.54 6.00 -26.44
C ASP A 333 5.34 5.29 -25.77
N MET A 334 4.48 4.65 -26.59
CA MET A 334 3.37 3.84 -26.07
C MET A 334 3.86 2.64 -25.27
N LYS A 335 4.89 1.95 -25.72
CA LYS A 335 5.50 0.81 -24.99
C LYS A 335 6.05 1.26 -23.66
N ASP A 336 6.83 2.36 -23.64
CA ASP A 336 7.41 2.91 -22.40
C ASP A 336 6.33 3.29 -21.40
N GLN A 337 5.19 3.84 -21.85
CA GLN A 337 4.05 4.13 -20.97
C GLN A 337 3.38 2.88 -20.41
N LEU A 338 3.19 1.84 -21.25
CA LEU A 338 2.62 0.58 -20.80
C LEU A 338 3.53 -0.14 -19.78
N GLU A 339 4.85 -0.11 -19.98
CA GLU A 339 5.83 -0.65 -19.04
C GLU A 339 5.84 0.13 -17.73
N GLN A 340 5.76 1.46 -17.77
CA GLN A 340 5.63 2.28 -16.57
C GLN A 340 4.36 1.94 -15.78
N MET A 341 3.24 1.74 -16.48
CA MET A 341 1.97 1.37 -15.83
C MET A 341 2.07 0.03 -15.09
N ILE A 342 2.73 -0.98 -15.67
CA ILE A 342 2.99 -2.26 -15.00
C ILE A 342 3.90 -2.06 -13.79
N ASN A 343 4.99 -1.27 -13.94
CA ASN A 343 5.94 -1.00 -12.87
C ASN A 343 5.31 -0.21 -11.69
N MET A 344 4.23 0.53 -11.94
CA MET A 344 3.44 1.23 -10.92
C MET A 344 2.52 0.30 -10.11
N GLY A 345 2.49 -0.99 -10.42
CA GLY A 345 1.67 -1.98 -9.73
C GLY A 345 0.44 -2.42 -10.50
N GLY A 346 0.37 -2.08 -11.81
CA GLY A 346 -0.73 -2.43 -12.71
C GLY A 346 -1.96 -1.53 -12.58
N MET A 347 -2.90 -1.71 -13.50
CA MET A 347 -4.15 -0.92 -13.55
C MET A 347 -5.05 -1.16 -12.33
N ALA A 348 -5.07 -2.37 -11.78
CA ALA A 348 -5.89 -2.70 -10.62
C ALA A 348 -5.49 -1.87 -9.40
N SER A 349 -4.18 -1.77 -9.11
CA SER A 349 -3.66 -0.97 -7.99
C SER A 349 -3.93 0.54 -8.12
N LEU A 350 -3.99 1.06 -9.36
CA LEU A 350 -4.29 2.47 -9.62
C LEU A 350 -5.79 2.76 -9.42
N ILE A 351 -6.65 1.84 -9.87
CA ILE A 351 -8.10 1.96 -9.76
C ILE A 351 -8.54 1.92 -8.28
N ASP A 352 -7.98 1.03 -7.47
CA ASP A 352 -8.34 0.89 -6.05
C ASP A 352 -8.03 2.14 -5.20
N LYS A 353 -7.13 3.01 -5.68
CA LYS A 353 -6.74 4.25 -4.98
C LYS A 353 -7.54 5.48 -5.38
N LEU A 354 -8.34 5.40 -6.44
CA LEU A 354 -9.16 6.53 -6.90
C LEU A 354 -10.43 6.67 -6.04
N PRO A 355 -10.78 7.89 -5.59
CA PRO A 355 -11.99 8.14 -4.83
C PRO A 355 -13.23 7.86 -5.69
N GLY A 356 -14.21 7.12 -5.14
CA GLY A 356 -15.50 6.84 -5.80
C GLY A 356 -15.48 5.66 -6.77
N VAL A 357 -14.34 5.01 -7.01
CA VAL A 357 -14.22 3.88 -7.94
C VAL A 357 -14.46 2.53 -7.24
N GLY A 358 -14.47 2.50 -5.91
CA GLY A 358 -14.81 1.30 -5.11
C GLY A 358 -16.18 0.71 -5.42
N SER A 359 -17.10 1.51 -5.98
CA SER A 359 -18.46 1.12 -6.38
C SER A 359 -18.57 0.67 -7.84
N LEU A 360 -17.47 0.52 -8.58
CA LEU A 360 -17.54 -0.02 -9.93
C LEU A 360 -17.90 -1.51 -9.90
N PRO A 361 -18.87 -1.95 -10.76
CA PRO A 361 -19.23 -3.36 -10.87
C PRO A 361 -17.99 -4.22 -11.16
N GLU A 362 -17.88 -5.40 -10.55
CA GLU A 362 -16.79 -6.36 -10.76
C GLU A 362 -16.53 -6.65 -12.24
N ASN A 363 -17.55 -6.61 -13.07
CA ASN A 363 -17.47 -6.78 -14.53
C ASN A 363 -16.61 -5.70 -15.22
N LEU A 364 -16.41 -4.54 -14.60
CA LEU A 364 -15.51 -3.49 -15.10
C LEU A 364 -14.11 -3.63 -14.50
N LYS A 365 -13.99 -4.04 -13.24
CA LYS A 365 -12.70 -4.36 -12.61
C LYS A 365 -12.00 -5.54 -13.31
N SER A 366 -12.75 -6.58 -13.65
CA SER A 366 -12.23 -7.77 -14.33
C SER A 366 -11.81 -7.54 -15.80
N LYS A 367 -12.32 -6.49 -16.45
CA LYS A 367 -11.91 -6.10 -17.82
C LYS A 367 -10.58 -5.36 -17.86
N VAL A 368 -10.10 -4.87 -16.73
CA VAL A 368 -8.80 -4.19 -16.62
C VAL A 368 -7.76 -5.21 -16.16
N ASN A 369 -7.26 -5.99 -17.12
CA ASN A 369 -6.35 -7.10 -16.84
C ASN A 369 -4.92 -6.73 -17.28
N ASP A 370 -3.97 -6.76 -16.35
CA ASP A 370 -2.53 -6.57 -16.61
C ASP A 370 -2.03 -7.50 -17.72
N ARG A 371 -2.69 -8.66 -17.91
CA ARG A 371 -2.41 -9.59 -19.00
C ARG A 371 -2.65 -8.97 -20.40
N GLU A 372 -3.63 -8.07 -20.55
CA GLU A 372 -3.84 -7.32 -21.81
C GLU A 372 -2.70 -6.33 -22.04
N VAL A 373 -2.22 -5.67 -21.01
CA VAL A 373 -1.09 -4.73 -21.09
C VAL A 373 0.18 -5.47 -21.51
N HIS A 374 0.47 -6.63 -20.90
CA HIS A 374 1.59 -7.48 -21.31
C HIS A 374 1.49 -7.96 -22.76
N ARG A 375 0.29 -8.30 -23.24
CA ARG A 375 0.05 -8.66 -24.64
C ARG A 375 0.36 -7.50 -25.60
N MET A 376 -0.07 -6.29 -25.25
CA MET A 376 0.26 -5.09 -26.04
C MET A 376 1.77 -4.83 -26.11
N ILE A 377 2.48 -4.97 -25.00
CA ILE A 377 3.95 -4.85 -24.95
C ILE A 377 4.62 -5.92 -25.83
N ALA A 378 4.15 -7.17 -25.79
CA ALA A 378 4.67 -8.26 -26.60
C ALA A 378 4.47 -8.00 -28.12
N ILE A 379 3.29 -7.49 -28.52
CA ILE A 379 3.01 -7.11 -29.91
C ILE A 379 3.99 -6.01 -30.36
N ILE A 380 4.16 -4.94 -29.58
CA ILE A 380 5.10 -3.86 -29.90
C ILE A 380 6.55 -4.40 -29.89
N GLY A 381 6.88 -5.31 -28.98
CA GLY A 381 8.17 -6.01 -28.90
C GLY A 381 8.53 -6.74 -30.17
N SER A 382 7.55 -7.37 -30.84
CA SER A 382 7.71 -8.12 -32.09
C SER A 382 7.87 -7.24 -33.35
N MET A 383 7.71 -5.92 -33.22
CA MET A 383 7.92 -4.97 -34.31
C MET A 383 9.39 -4.57 -34.42
N THR A 384 9.87 -4.30 -35.60
CA THR A 384 11.21 -3.72 -35.85
C THR A 384 11.26 -2.27 -35.34
N LYS A 385 12.47 -1.75 -35.07
CA LYS A 385 12.67 -0.35 -34.67
C LYS A 385 12.06 0.65 -35.64
N LYS A 386 12.10 0.32 -36.98
CA LYS A 386 11.53 1.16 -38.03
C LYS A 386 10.00 1.16 -38.00
N GLU A 387 9.38 0.00 -37.77
CA GLU A 387 7.93 -0.14 -37.70
C GLU A 387 7.33 0.54 -36.47
N ARG A 388 8.05 0.54 -35.34
CA ARG A 388 7.62 1.27 -34.13
C ARG A 388 7.63 2.78 -34.33
N ARG A 389 8.60 3.31 -35.09
CA ARG A 389 8.67 4.75 -35.40
C ARG A 389 7.70 5.18 -36.49
N HIS A 390 7.40 4.28 -37.44
CA HIS A 390 6.55 4.55 -38.56
C HIS A 390 5.47 3.48 -38.72
N PRO A 391 4.41 3.52 -37.92
CA PRO A 391 3.32 2.54 -37.94
C PRO A 391 2.59 2.44 -39.27
N ASP A 392 2.67 3.48 -40.08
CA ASP A 392 2.09 3.54 -41.43
C ASP A 392 2.68 2.47 -42.38
N LEU A 393 3.86 1.92 -42.05
CA LEU A 393 4.50 0.84 -42.79
C LEU A 393 3.84 -0.54 -42.57
N LEU A 394 2.92 -0.66 -41.60
CA LEU A 394 2.34 -1.94 -41.20
C LEU A 394 1.21 -2.39 -42.13
N ASN A 395 1.59 -3.04 -43.23
CA ASN A 395 0.69 -3.72 -44.17
C ASN A 395 0.23 -5.10 -43.59
N GLY A 396 -0.65 -5.79 -44.35
CA GLY A 396 -1.22 -7.08 -43.92
C GLY A 396 -0.18 -8.16 -43.61
N SER A 397 0.86 -8.31 -44.46
CA SER A 397 1.90 -9.32 -44.28
C SER A 397 2.77 -9.03 -43.01
N ARG A 398 3.08 -7.78 -42.76
CA ARG A 398 3.83 -7.36 -41.55
C ARG A 398 3.00 -7.58 -40.27
N ARG A 399 1.71 -7.27 -40.33
CA ARG A 399 0.80 -7.54 -39.18
C ARG A 399 0.70 -9.03 -38.88
N ALA A 400 0.62 -9.88 -39.89
CA ALA A 400 0.61 -11.34 -39.72
C ALA A 400 1.94 -11.84 -39.11
N ARG A 401 3.10 -11.32 -39.57
CA ARG A 401 4.41 -11.65 -39.01
C ARG A 401 4.52 -11.23 -37.54
N ILE A 402 4.08 -10.00 -37.19
CA ILE A 402 4.10 -9.47 -35.83
C ILE A 402 3.19 -10.29 -34.92
N ALA A 403 1.99 -10.64 -35.40
CA ALA A 403 1.06 -11.48 -34.65
C ALA A 403 1.69 -12.86 -34.34
N ARG A 404 2.31 -13.51 -35.31
CA ARG A 404 3.02 -14.79 -35.13
C ARG A 404 4.18 -14.66 -34.14
N GLY A 405 4.98 -13.60 -34.24
CA GLY A 405 6.14 -13.34 -33.35
C GLY A 405 5.75 -13.03 -31.89
N SER A 406 4.55 -12.50 -31.67
CA SER A 406 4.04 -12.20 -30.32
C SER A 406 3.13 -13.30 -29.74
N GLY A 407 2.84 -14.37 -30.48
CA GLY A 407 1.88 -15.40 -30.09
C GLY A 407 0.43 -14.92 -30.08
N MET A 408 0.10 -13.86 -30.86
CA MET A 408 -1.23 -13.23 -30.92
C MET A 408 -1.85 -13.41 -32.31
N GLN A 409 -3.11 -12.98 -32.45
CA GLN A 409 -3.82 -12.96 -33.71
C GLN A 409 -3.64 -11.62 -34.46
N PRO A 410 -3.75 -11.58 -35.79
CA PRO A 410 -3.71 -10.32 -36.57
C PRO A 410 -4.76 -9.31 -36.12
N ALA A 411 -5.90 -9.77 -35.58
CA ALA A 411 -6.95 -8.94 -35.02
C ALA A 411 -6.47 -8.14 -33.79
N ASP A 412 -5.62 -8.75 -32.94
CA ASP A 412 -5.05 -8.09 -31.75
C ASP A 412 -4.07 -6.97 -32.15
N VAL A 413 -3.29 -7.21 -33.21
CA VAL A 413 -2.40 -6.18 -33.77
C VAL A 413 -3.22 -5.00 -34.31
N ASN A 414 -4.34 -5.26 -34.98
CA ASN A 414 -5.23 -4.20 -35.46
C ASN A 414 -5.89 -3.42 -34.32
N LYS A 415 -6.30 -4.11 -33.24
CA LYS A 415 -6.84 -3.49 -32.03
C LYS A 415 -5.82 -2.54 -31.39
N LEU A 416 -4.57 -2.99 -31.25
CA LEU A 416 -3.46 -2.17 -30.74
C LEU A 416 -3.22 -0.91 -31.59
N LEU A 417 -3.16 -1.06 -32.93
CA LEU A 417 -2.94 0.06 -33.84
C LEU A 417 -4.08 1.09 -33.77
N LYS A 418 -5.31 0.64 -33.60
CA LYS A 418 -6.46 1.53 -33.42
C LYS A 418 -6.36 2.32 -32.12
N GLN A 419 -5.94 1.68 -31.02
CA GLN A 419 -5.70 2.33 -29.73
C GLN A 419 -4.55 3.34 -29.83
N TYR A 420 -3.46 2.97 -30.49
CA TYR A 420 -2.33 3.86 -30.77
C TYR A 420 -2.77 5.12 -31.51
N GLN A 421 -3.55 4.98 -32.59
CA GLN A 421 -4.05 6.12 -33.36
C GLN A 421 -4.95 7.07 -32.54
N GLN A 422 -5.75 6.51 -31.63
CA GLN A 422 -6.57 7.32 -30.71
C GLN A 422 -5.68 8.11 -29.73
N MET A 423 -4.66 7.47 -29.17
CA MET A 423 -3.71 8.10 -28.26
C MET A 423 -2.85 9.17 -28.96
N GLU A 424 -2.37 8.88 -30.17
CA GLU A 424 -1.62 9.84 -31.00
C GLU A 424 -2.44 11.12 -31.28
N LYS A 425 -3.73 10.97 -31.66
CA LYS A 425 -4.63 12.09 -31.86
C LYS A 425 -4.86 12.90 -30.58
N MET A 426 -4.94 12.25 -29.43
CA MET A 426 -5.09 12.93 -28.13
C MET A 426 -3.82 13.72 -27.80
N MET A 427 -2.65 13.11 -27.96
CA MET A 427 -1.35 13.74 -27.67
C MET A 427 -1.04 14.90 -28.62
N SER A 428 -1.40 14.78 -29.90
CA SER A 428 -1.22 15.89 -30.86
C SER A 428 -2.08 17.13 -30.52
N LYS A 429 -3.29 16.91 -29.99
CA LYS A 429 -4.15 18.00 -29.49
C LYS A 429 -3.57 18.68 -28.23
N LEU A 430 -2.89 17.93 -27.37
CA LEU A 430 -2.23 18.46 -26.18
C LEU A 430 -1.00 19.31 -26.55
N GLY A 431 -0.25 18.95 -27.59
CA GLY A 431 0.94 19.69 -28.05
C GLY A 431 0.64 21.05 -28.72
N SER A 432 -0.53 21.21 -29.35
CA SER A 432 -0.93 22.42 -30.10
C SER A 432 -1.65 23.50 -29.29
N GLY A 433 -1.33 23.67 -27.98
CA GLY A 433 -1.96 24.66 -27.12
C GLY A 433 -2.99 24.12 -26.12
N GLY A 434 -3.27 22.81 -26.16
CA GLY A 434 -4.26 22.15 -25.31
C GLY A 434 -3.90 22.06 -23.82
N LEU A 435 -2.62 22.23 -23.45
CA LEU A 435 -2.21 22.17 -22.04
C LEU A 435 -2.81 23.33 -21.23
N LYS A 436 -2.87 24.53 -21.81
CA LYS A 436 -3.55 25.69 -21.21
C LYS A 436 -5.07 25.49 -21.12
N GLY A 437 -5.67 24.83 -22.12
CA GLY A 437 -7.10 24.50 -22.15
C GLY A 437 -7.46 23.41 -21.12
N LEU A 438 -6.63 22.37 -21.00
CA LEU A 438 -6.83 21.27 -20.04
C LEU A 438 -6.64 21.76 -18.59
N MET A 439 -5.61 22.56 -18.32
CA MET A 439 -5.43 23.21 -17.00
C MET A 439 -6.60 24.15 -16.64
N ARG A 440 -7.17 24.84 -17.62
CA ARG A 440 -8.35 25.68 -17.41
C ARG A 440 -9.60 24.84 -17.13
N GLN A 441 -9.75 23.71 -17.81
CA GLN A 441 -10.88 22.77 -17.65
C GLN A 441 -10.76 21.96 -16.36
N MET A 442 -9.56 21.50 -15.96
CA MET A 442 -9.32 20.92 -14.65
C MET A 442 -9.45 21.93 -13.51
N GLY A 443 -8.99 23.17 -13.72
CA GLY A 443 -9.17 24.26 -12.75
C GLY A 443 -10.63 24.66 -12.58
N SER A 444 -11.45 24.60 -13.63
CA SER A 444 -12.89 24.84 -13.53
C SER A 444 -13.65 23.64 -12.91
N ALA A 445 -13.22 22.42 -13.17
CA ALA A 445 -13.76 21.22 -12.53
C ALA A 445 -13.43 21.17 -11.02
N MET A 446 -12.21 21.55 -10.62
CA MET A 446 -11.85 21.70 -9.21
C MET A 446 -12.55 22.90 -8.54
N LYS A 447 -12.82 23.99 -9.24
CA LYS A 447 -13.64 25.11 -8.73
C LYS A 447 -15.13 24.75 -8.63
N GLY A 448 -15.64 23.87 -9.47
CA GLY A 448 -17.01 23.37 -9.42
C GLY A 448 -17.28 22.37 -8.29
N MET A 449 -16.23 21.74 -7.72
CA MET A 449 -16.34 20.82 -6.57
C MET A 449 -16.10 21.48 -5.21
N GLY A 450 -15.71 22.76 -5.18
CA GLY A 450 -15.43 23.48 -3.95
C GLY A 450 -15.86 24.93 -4.00
N GLY A 451 -17.14 25.24 -4.05
CA GLY A 451 -17.54 26.64 -3.95
C GLY A 451 -19.01 26.89 -4.31
N GLY A 452 -19.91 26.62 -3.38
CA GLY A 452 -21.13 27.40 -3.26
C GLY A 452 -20.76 28.81 -2.84
N GLY A 453 -20.37 29.67 -3.79
CA GLY A 453 -20.09 31.07 -3.54
C GLY A 453 -21.33 31.90 -3.91
N PHE A 454 -21.79 32.70 -2.97
CA PHE A 454 -22.85 33.66 -3.02
C PHE A 454 -22.76 34.62 -4.24
N PRO A 455 -23.89 35.01 -4.83
CA PRO A 455 -23.92 36.14 -5.74
C PRO A 455 -23.73 37.45 -4.96
N PRO A 456 -23.02 38.45 -5.48
CA PRO A 456 -22.95 39.75 -4.84
C PRO A 456 -24.28 40.50 -5.03
N GLY A 457 -25.04 40.57 -3.94
CA GLY A 457 -26.24 41.41 -3.86
C GLY A 457 -25.86 42.87 -3.95
N GLY A 458 -26.39 43.55 -4.97
CA GLY A 458 -26.30 44.99 -5.10
C GLY A 458 -27.00 45.71 -3.95
N LEU A 459 -26.35 46.74 -3.44
CA LEU A 459 -26.95 47.74 -2.56
C LEU A 459 -27.85 48.64 -3.40
N PRO A 460 -29.10 48.91 -3.00
CA PRO A 460 -29.83 50.06 -3.50
C PRO A 460 -29.43 51.30 -2.70
N GLY A 461 -28.98 52.33 -3.39
CA GLY A 461 -28.76 53.64 -2.82
C GLY A 461 -30.09 54.35 -2.50
N ARG A 462 -30.17 54.81 -1.33
CA ARG A 462 -30.53 56.14 -0.82
C ARG A 462 -30.68 56.07 0.66
#